data_0f3cfa991852c6211e85fa388c7c4c84
#
_entry.id   0f3cfa991852c6211e85fa388c7c4c84
#
_cell.length_a   1.000
_cell.length_b   1.000
_cell.length_c   1.000
_cell.angle_alpha   90.00
_cell.angle_beta   90.00
_cell.angle_gamma   90.00
#
_symmetry.space_group_name_H-M   'P 1'
#
loop_
_entity.id
_entity.type
_entity.pdbx_description
1 polymer ?
#
loop_
_entity_poly.entity_id
_entity_poly.type
_entity_poly.pdbx_seq_one_letter_code
_entity_poly.pdbx_strand_id
1 'polypeptide(L)'
;MNRLSIFFTSALMLFTTLGSAQKYVGGDISMLPKYEEAGVVYRDKNGKAVSDVIAFFKQEGMNAMRVRLFVDPSKDSDKAVCQDLDFVKALGKRIKDAGMGFMLDFHYSDTWADPSNQWTPDDWKSLNDAQLQQKIYEYTRDCLQQLNAAGASPDFIQTGNEISYGILWGTKAAANDNKTNRCYTNSSAANWARFINLLKQAGKACRETCPSAKIVIHSERVPKPGVLTDFFDRMRNASLDYDIIGLSYYPDHHGNLATLETALKTLENKGYGKDIMIVETGYGYKWSIGSEYNYTGTYPLSEEGQRKFTADLIEKLNGHTGVTGLFWWWPEDNGMKQVTSGWWNAALYDHNTGKPYAALYELKNFRNDDTGVDNLQLTIDNSQWYTLGGNVLRPSSSNLRPSTKGIYIHGGRKVIVK
;
A
#
# COMPACT_ATOMS: atom_id res chain seq x y z
N MET A 1 -42.20 -34.89 48.09
CA MET A 1 -42.38 -34.22 46.80
C MET A 1 -41.08 -33.45 46.49
N ASN A 2 -40.18 -34.12 45.79
CA ASN A 2 -38.89 -33.53 45.43
C ASN A 2 -39.00 -32.88 44.03
N ARG A 3 -38.76 -31.55 43.96
CA ARG A 3 -38.65 -30.85 42.70
C ARG A 3 -37.22 -30.89 42.21
N LEU A 4 -36.99 -31.56 41.11
CA LEU A 4 -35.69 -31.60 40.42
C LEU A 4 -35.58 -30.38 39.49
N SER A 5 -34.70 -29.44 39.81
CA SER A 5 -34.41 -28.29 38.94
C SER A 5 -33.31 -28.69 37.95
N ILE A 6 -33.68 -28.77 36.69
CA ILE A 6 -32.72 -29.00 35.58
C ILE A 6 -32.20 -27.65 35.13
N PHE A 7 -30.87 -27.41 35.36
CA PHE A 7 -30.17 -26.28 34.79
C PHE A 7 -29.74 -26.62 33.35
N PHE A 8 -30.33 -25.94 32.37
CA PHE A 8 -29.84 -25.94 31.01
C PHE A 8 -28.69 -24.94 30.89
N THR A 9 -27.46 -25.43 30.80
CA THR A 9 -26.29 -24.65 30.47
C THR A 9 -26.24 -24.52 28.94
N SER A 10 -26.67 -23.37 28.38
CA SER A 10 -26.51 -23.06 26.97
C SER A 10 -25.05 -22.69 26.70
N ALA A 11 -24.29 -23.61 26.12
CA ALA A 11 -22.96 -23.32 25.58
C ALA A 11 -23.12 -22.43 24.34
N LEU A 12 -22.80 -21.15 24.47
CA LEU A 12 -22.71 -20.21 23.37
C LEU A 12 -21.41 -20.50 22.59
N MET A 13 -21.47 -21.27 21.53
CA MET A 13 -20.36 -21.42 20.59
C MET A 13 -20.20 -20.10 19.83
N LEU A 14 -19.21 -19.28 20.22
CA LEU A 14 -18.72 -18.20 19.40
C LEU A 14 -18.01 -18.83 18.20
N PHE A 15 -18.69 -18.91 17.06
CA PHE A 15 -18.02 -19.07 15.77
C PHE A 15 -17.30 -17.75 15.46
N THR A 16 -16.04 -17.66 15.77
CA THR A 16 -15.16 -16.65 15.18
C THR A 16 -14.99 -17.04 13.72
N THR A 17 -15.73 -16.43 12.82
CA THR A 17 -15.38 -16.42 11.42
C THR A 17 -14.01 -15.70 11.36
N LEU A 18 -12.97 -16.45 11.05
CA LEU A 18 -11.70 -15.88 10.60
C LEU A 18 -12.01 -15.16 9.29
N GLY A 19 -12.43 -13.90 9.38
CA GLY A 19 -12.55 -13.04 8.22
C GLY A 19 -11.15 -12.91 7.61
N SER A 20 -11.02 -13.23 6.33
CA SER A 20 -9.80 -12.93 5.57
C SER A 20 -9.51 -11.43 5.72
N ALA A 21 -8.26 -11.07 6.01
CA ALA A 21 -7.87 -9.66 6.12
C ALA A 21 -8.15 -8.96 4.78
N GLN A 22 -8.67 -7.74 4.85
CA GLN A 22 -8.95 -6.95 3.64
C GLN A 22 -7.64 -6.72 2.88
N LYS A 23 -7.62 -7.02 1.58
CA LYS A 23 -6.49 -6.74 0.70
C LYS A 23 -6.62 -5.38 0.02
N TYR A 24 -5.46 -4.73 -0.14
CA TYR A 24 -5.33 -3.41 -0.78
C TYR A 24 -4.44 -3.53 -2.01
N VAL A 25 -4.92 -3.02 -3.14
CA VAL A 25 -4.17 -3.01 -4.40
C VAL A 25 -4.26 -1.64 -5.05
N GLY A 26 -3.13 -1.16 -5.56
CA GLY A 26 -3.05 0.14 -6.20
C GLY A 26 -1.67 0.51 -6.68
N GLY A 27 -1.31 1.76 -6.54
CA GLY A 27 0.02 2.24 -6.90
C GLY A 27 0.37 3.58 -6.25
N ASP A 28 1.64 3.96 -6.38
CA ASP A 28 2.09 5.31 -6.05
C ASP A 28 1.79 6.23 -7.22
N ILE A 29 0.85 7.15 -7.03
CA ILE A 29 0.37 8.09 -8.06
C ILE A 29 0.81 9.53 -7.78
N SER A 30 1.94 9.69 -7.10
CA SER A 30 2.42 10.99 -6.64
C SER A 30 2.69 11.99 -7.77
N MET A 31 2.82 11.52 -9.02
CA MET A 31 3.05 12.40 -10.17
C MET A 31 1.79 12.67 -10.99
N LEU A 32 0.66 12.02 -10.71
CA LEU A 32 -0.57 12.14 -11.50
C LEU A 32 -0.99 13.61 -11.77
N PRO A 33 -1.01 14.52 -10.78
CA PRO A 33 -1.36 15.93 -11.05
C PRO A 33 -0.42 16.60 -12.04
N LYS A 34 0.87 16.25 -12.04
CA LYS A 34 1.86 16.83 -12.97
C LYS A 34 1.67 16.35 -14.41
N TYR A 35 1.28 15.08 -14.58
CA TYR A 35 0.92 14.56 -15.90
C TYR A 35 -0.37 15.20 -16.42
N GLU A 36 -1.37 15.39 -15.56
CA GLU A 36 -2.62 16.07 -15.90
C GLU A 36 -2.37 17.54 -16.28
N GLU A 37 -1.56 18.29 -15.50
CA GLU A 37 -1.12 19.65 -15.81
C GLU A 37 -0.37 19.75 -17.17
N ALA A 38 0.43 18.71 -17.49
CA ALA A 38 1.15 18.63 -18.77
C ALA A 38 0.25 18.25 -19.96
N GLY A 39 -1.05 18.04 -19.74
CA GLY A 39 -2.03 17.70 -20.78
C GLY A 39 -2.01 16.25 -21.24
N VAL A 40 -1.53 15.33 -20.40
CA VAL A 40 -1.57 13.89 -20.70
C VAL A 40 -3.01 13.41 -20.82
N VAL A 41 -3.30 12.68 -21.89
CA VAL A 41 -4.60 12.06 -22.11
C VAL A 41 -4.51 10.57 -21.83
N TYR A 42 -5.04 10.16 -20.70
CA TYR A 42 -5.24 8.74 -20.36
C TYR A 42 -6.46 8.20 -21.10
N ARG A 43 -6.39 6.95 -21.50
CA ARG A 43 -7.46 6.27 -22.22
C ARG A 43 -7.76 4.91 -21.57
N ASP A 44 -8.95 4.39 -21.82
CA ASP A 44 -9.28 2.99 -21.52
C ASP A 44 -8.71 2.05 -22.62
N LYS A 45 -8.88 0.75 -22.44
CA LYS A 45 -8.44 -0.28 -23.41
C LYS A 45 -9.04 -0.09 -24.81
N ASN A 46 -10.22 0.53 -24.92
CA ASN A 46 -10.90 0.78 -26.18
C ASN A 46 -10.44 2.09 -26.86
N GLY A 47 -9.57 2.87 -26.18
CA GLY A 47 -9.07 4.15 -26.67
C GLY A 47 -9.96 5.35 -26.34
N LYS A 48 -11.01 5.18 -25.54
CA LYS A 48 -11.83 6.28 -25.03
C LYS A 48 -11.07 7.06 -23.96
N ALA A 49 -11.08 8.38 -24.03
CA ALA A 49 -10.44 9.23 -23.04
C ALA A 49 -11.07 9.03 -21.65
N VAL A 50 -10.20 8.93 -20.63
CA VAL A 50 -10.54 8.85 -19.21
C VAL A 50 -10.46 10.26 -18.64
N SER A 51 -11.55 10.75 -18.07
CA SER A 51 -11.62 12.09 -17.47
C SER A 51 -11.12 12.14 -16.03
N ASP A 52 -11.15 11.03 -15.32
CA ASP A 52 -10.67 10.88 -13.93
C ASP A 52 -9.93 9.55 -13.80
N VAL A 53 -8.61 9.65 -13.71
CA VAL A 53 -7.71 8.48 -13.65
C VAL A 53 -7.88 7.71 -12.33
N ILE A 54 -8.15 8.39 -11.22
CA ILE A 54 -8.35 7.74 -9.92
C ILE A 54 -9.65 6.92 -9.94
N ALA A 55 -10.73 7.49 -10.46
CA ALA A 55 -11.99 6.79 -10.63
C ALA A 55 -11.84 5.60 -11.61
N PHE A 56 -11.04 5.74 -12.67
CA PHE A 56 -10.73 4.65 -13.59
C PHE A 56 -9.95 3.52 -12.90
N PHE A 57 -8.91 3.83 -12.15
CA PHE A 57 -8.17 2.83 -11.38
C PHE A 57 -9.09 2.06 -10.42
N LYS A 58 -10.01 2.77 -9.74
CA LYS A 58 -11.02 2.13 -8.89
C LYS A 58 -11.93 1.20 -9.68
N GLN A 59 -12.42 1.64 -10.85
CA GLN A 59 -13.26 0.82 -11.73
C GLN A 59 -12.53 -0.46 -12.17
N GLU A 60 -11.23 -0.37 -12.43
CA GLU A 60 -10.40 -1.51 -12.84
C GLU A 60 -9.93 -2.38 -11.66
N GLY A 61 -10.45 -2.11 -10.44
CA GLY A 61 -10.30 -2.98 -9.28
C GLY A 61 -9.26 -2.55 -8.25
N MET A 62 -8.54 -1.44 -8.45
CA MET A 62 -7.69 -0.86 -7.40
C MET A 62 -8.55 -0.24 -6.30
N ASN A 63 -8.09 -0.30 -5.05
CA ASN A 63 -8.84 0.21 -3.91
C ASN A 63 -8.02 1.08 -2.94
N ALA A 64 -6.74 1.30 -3.22
CA ALA A 64 -5.88 2.18 -2.44
C ALA A 64 -4.84 2.87 -3.33
N MET A 65 -4.40 4.06 -2.94
CA MET A 65 -3.31 4.78 -3.61
C MET A 65 -2.28 5.27 -2.60
N ARG A 66 -1.02 5.24 -2.99
CA ARG A 66 0.11 5.76 -2.22
C ARG A 66 0.54 7.11 -2.78
N VAL A 67 0.89 8.04 -1.89
CA VAL A 67 1.45 9.35 -2.23
C VAL A 67 2.57 9.69 -1.26
N ARG A 68 3.72 10.05 -1.79
CA ARG A 68 4.88 10.51 -1.01
C ARG A 68 4.77 11.98 -0.64
N LEU A 69 5.44 12.35 0.44
CA LEU A 69 5.50 13.71 0.97
C LEU A 69 6.95 14.08 1.28
N PHE A 70 7.45 15.14 0.67
CA PHE A 70 8.74 15.77 1.01
C PHE A 70 8.54 16.92 1.99
N VAL A 71 9.60 17.30 2.70
CA VAL A 71 9.55 18.39 3.68
C VAL A 71 9.54 19.75 2.97
N ASP A 72 10.50 19.99 2.10
CA ASP A 72 10.58 21.17 1.26
C ASP A 72 11.15 20.82 -0.12
N PRO A 73 10.30 20.30 -1.04
CA PRO A 73 10.75 19.89 -2.37
C PRO A 73 11.24 21.05 -3.24
N SER A 74 11.00 22.31 -2.87
CA SER A 74 11.47 23.48 -3.62
C SER A 74 13.01 23.58 -3.65
N LYS A 75 13.69 22.86 -2.76
CA LYS A 75 15.15 22.82 -2.66
C LYS A 75 15.81 21.80 -3.61
N ASP A 76 14.99 20.99 -4.31
CA ASP A 76 15.49 20.05 -5.31
C ASP A 76 15.15 20.51 -6.73
N SER A 77 16.06 20.25 -7.66
CA SER A 77 15.86 20.51 -9.09
C SER A 77 15.22 19.35 -9.86
N ASP A 78 15.09 18.18 -9.24
CA ASP A 78 14.40 17.03 -9.84
C ASP A 78 12.89 17.34 -9.93
N LYS A 79 12.37 17.31 -11.14
CA LYS A 79 10.93 17.59 -11.41
C LYS A 79 9.99 16.62 -10.73
N ALA A 80 10.45 15.41 -10.40
CA ALA A 80 9.69 14.41 -9.70
C ALA A 80 9.65 14.64 -8.17
N VAL A 81 10.44 15.60 -7.67
CA VAL A 81 10.43 16.06 -6.27
C VAL A 81 9.58 17.34 -6.22
N CYS A 82 8.28 17.20 -6.05
CA CYS A 82 7.33 18.31 -6.07
C CYS A 82 6.16 18.16 -5.07
N GLN A 83 6.14 17.07 -4.32
CA GLN A 83 5.05 16.71 -3.43
C GLN A 83 5.26 17.38 -2.06
N ASP A 84 4.97 18.67 -1.98
CA ASP A 84 4.79 19.40 -0.73
C ASP A 84 3.44 19.06 -0.07
N LEU A 85 3.20 19.60 1.11
CA LEU A 85 1.99 19.30 1.87
C LEU A 85 0.70 19.75 1.15
N ASP A 86 0.72 20.89 0.44
CA ASP A 86 -0.45 21.37 -0.27
C ASP A 86 -0.79 20.49 -1.46
N PHE A 87 0.22 20.05 -2.20
CA PHE A 87 0.08 19.07 -3.26
C PHE A 87 -0.52 17.76 -2.74
N VAL A 88 0.02 17.24 -1.64
CA VAL A 88 -0.44 15.96 -1.05
C VAL A 88 -1.85 16.08 -0.47
N LYS A 89 -2.23 17.22 0.14
CA LYS A 89 -3.60 17.48 0.58
C LYS A 89 -4.59 17.41 -0.58
N ALA A 90 -4.26 18.06 -1.70
CA ALA A 90 -5.13 18.08 -2.88
C ALA A 90 -5.29 16.67 -3.49
N LEU A 91 -4.20 15.95 -3.69
CA LEU A 91 -4.22 14.59 -4.27
C LEU A 91 -4.87 13.58 -3.30
N GLY A 92 -4.50 13.61 -2.03
CA GLY A 92 -5.08 12.76 -0.99
C GLY A 92 -6.59 12.95 -0.86
N LYS A 93 -7.07 14.19 -0.93
CA LYS A 93 -8.51 14.47 -0.96
C LYS A 93 -9.19 13.80 -2.17
N ARG A 94 -8.63 13.90 -3.37
CA ARG A 94 -9.17 13.23 -4.57
C ARG A 94 -9.25 11.71 -4.38
N ILE A 95 -8.24 11.09 -3.77
CA ILE A 95 -8.23 9.65 -3.46
C ILE A 95 -9.35 9.30 -2.49
N LYS A 96 -9.52 10.10 -1.42
CA LYS A 96 -10.58 9.88 -0.42
C LYS A 96 -11.98 10.14 -0.99
N ASP A 97 -12.16 11.18 -1.81
CA ASP A 97 -13.43 11.47 -2.49
C ASP A 97 -13.83 10.34 -3.46
N ALA A 98 -12.86 9.68 -4.08
CA ALA A 98 -13.10 8.47 -4.86
C ALA A 98 -13.46 7.24 -4.00
N GLY A 99 -13.40 7.36 -2.66
CA GLY A 99 -13.66 6.27 -1.72
C GLY A 99 -12.62 5.16 -1.78
N MET A 100 -11.35 5.53 -1.97
CA MET A 100 -10.20 4.63 -1.94
C MET A 100 -9.37 4.81 -0.66
N GLY A 101 -8.61 3.78 -0.30
CA GLY A 101 -7.60 3.87 0.74
C GLY A 101 -6.48 4.83 0.33
N PHE A 102 -5.98 5.59 1.29
CA PHE A 102 -4.87 6.51 1.08
C PHE A 102 -3.69 6.11 1.96
N MET A 103 -2.54 5.82 1.34
CA MET A 103 -1.26 5.61 2.00
C MET A 103 -0.40 6.84 1.83
N LEU A 104 -0.09 7.50 2.94
CA LEU A 104 0.83 8.62 2.99
C LEU A 104 2.25 8.11 3.27
N ASP A 105 3.22 8.48 2.42
CA ASP A 105 4.61 8.14 2.58
C ASP A 105 5.46 9.35 2.96
N PHE A 106 5.86 9.46 4.21
CA PHE A 106 6.78 10.49 4.67
C PHE A 106 8.22 10.16 4.26
N HIS A 107 8.82 10.96 3.39
CA HIS A 107 10.26 10.84 3.11
C HIS A 107 11.14 11.45 4.21
N TYR A 108 10.61 12.38 5.02
CA TYR A 108 11.37 13.15 6.02
C TYR A 108 12.66 13.79 5.46
N SER A 109 12.61 14.21 4.23
CA SER A 109 13.68 14.80 3.46
C SER A 109 13.14 15.87 2.51
N ASP A 110 13.99 16.80 2.07
CA ASP A 110 13.66 17.77 1.02
C ASP A 110 13.75 17.14 -0.38
N THR A 111 14.34 15.96 -0.49
CA THR A 111 14.58 15.21 -1.72
C THR A 111 14.26 13.72 -1.51
N TRP A 112 14.54 12.90 -2.52
CA TRP A 112 14.42 11.45 -2.45
C TRP A 112 15.07 10.87 -1.20
N ALA A 113 14.31 10.05 -0.47
CA ALA A 113 14.80 9.17 0.57
C ALA A 113 14.78 7.74 0.05
N ASP A 114 15.93 7.08 0.07
CA ASP A 114 16.16 5.71 -0.39
C ASP A 114 17.34 5.08 0.38
N PRO A 115 17.73 3.83 0.12
CA PRO A 115 18.84 3.19 0.84
C PRO A 115 20.19 3.90 0.71
N SER A 116 20.33 4.82 -0.24
CA SER A 116 21.56 5.62 -0.46
C SER A 116 21.40 7.08 -0.03
N ASN A 117 20.19 7.53 0.23
CA ASN A 117 19.85 8.92 0.50
C ASN A 117 18.80 9.01 1.62
N GLN A 118 19.22 9.45 2.81
CA GLN A 118 18.31 9.69 3.95
C GLN A 118 18.69 11.03 4.60
N TRP A 119 18.76 12.07 3.75
CA TRP A 119 19.31 13.36 4.15
C TRP A 119 18.35 14.11 5.05
N THR A 120 18.92 14.75 6.08
CA THR A 120 18.18 15.65 6.96
C THR A 120 17.73 16.88 6.15
N PRO A 121 16.47 17.31 6.25
CA PRO A 121 16.02 18.56 5.64
C PRO A 121 16.90 19.73 6.01
N ASP A 122 17.11 20.63 5.08
CA ASP A 122 18.01 21.77 5.26
C ASP A 122 17.72 22.60 6.52
N ASP A 123 16.43 22.82 6.79
CA ASP A 123 16.01 23.59 7.95
C ASP A 123 16.18 22.84 9.29
N TRP A 124 16.42 21.52 9.24
CA TRP A 124 16.60 20.70 10.44
C TRP A 124 18.06 20.33 10.71
N LYS A 125 18.98 20.66 9.80
CA LYS A 125 20.38 20.20 9.83
C LYS A 125 21.19 20.69 11.05
N SER A 126 20.78 21.80 11.67
CA SER A 126 21.43 22.35 12.88
C SER A 126 20.87 21.78 14.18
N LEU A 127 19.82 20.98 14.12
CA LEU A 127 19.15 20.42 15.30
C LEU A 127 19.96 19.25 15.87
N ASN A 128 20.09 19.20 17.20
CA ASN A 128 20.64 18.03 17.88
C ASN A 128 19.59 16.90 17.95
N ASP A 129 19.99 15.71 18.43
CA ASP A 129 19.13 14.53 18.44
C ASP A 129 17.81 14.72 19.22
N ALA A 130 17.84 15.42 20.35
CA ALA A 130 16.62 15.70 21.12
C ALA A 130 15.68 16.67 20.37
N GLN A 131 16.25 17.67 19.73
CA GLN A 131 15.52 18.63 18.91
C GLN A 131 14.97 17.95 17.63
N LEU A 132 15.71 17.03 17.00
CA LEU A 132 15.23 16.25 15.85
C LEU A 132 14.06 15.33 16.23
N GLN A 133 14.11 14.71 17.42
CA GLN A 133 12.99 13.92 17.93
C GLN A 133 11.73 14.76 18.12
N GLN A 134 11.85 15.95 18.68
CA GLN A 134 10.74 16.89 18.82
C GLN A 134 10.24 17.37 17.45
N LYS A 135 11.17 17.69 16.55
CA LYS A 135 10.85 18.21 15.20
C LYS A 135 10.08 17.18 14.35
N ILE A 136 10.50 15.91 14.34
CA ILE A 136 9.80 14.87 13.58
C ILE A 136 8.40 14.63 14.15
N TYR A 137 8.22 14.67 15.47
CA TYR A 137 6.91 14.59 16.08
C TYR A 137 6.01 15.75 15.65
N GLU A 138 6.48 16.98 15.78
CA GLU A 138 5.72 18.19 15.42
C GLU A 138 5.36 18.19 13.94
N TYR A 139 6.34 17.96 13.06
CA TYR A 139 6.13 17.93 11.62
C TYR A 139 5.10 16.87 11.23
N THR A 140 5.24 15.63 11.74
CA THR A 140 4.30 14.54 11.45
C THR A 140 2.89 14.90 11.92
N ARG A 141 2.75 15.38 13.17
CA ARG A 141 1.47 15.81 13.72
C ARG A 141 0.82 16.93 12.88
N ASP A 142 1.59 17.96 12.56
CA ASP A 142 1.08 19.15 11.88
C ASP A 142 0.66 18.81 10.43
N CYS A 143 1.42 17.97 9.72
CA CYS A 143 1.03 17.45 8.41
C CYS A 143 -0.29 16.66 8.50
N LEU A 144 -0.40 15.72 9.44
CA LEU A 144 -1.58 14.89 9.60
C LEU A 144 -2.82 15.70 10.01
N GLN A 145 -2.67 16.71 10.87
CA GLN A 145 -3.76 17.62 11.21
C GLN A 145 -4.27 18.38 10.00
N GLN A 146 -3.36 18.89 9.15
CA GLN A 146 -3.74 19.61 7.94
C GLN A 146 -4.39 18.67 6.90
N LEU A 147 -3.89 17.45 6.74
CA LEU A 147 -4.50 16.43 5.88
C LEU A 147 -5.92 16.08 6.36
N ASN A 148 -6.11 15.87 7.67
CA ASN A 148 -7.42 15.61 8.25
C ASN A 148 -8.39 16.79 7.99
N ALA A 149 -7.95 18.02 8.20
CA ALA A 149 -8.75 19.21 7.96
C ALA A 149 -9.12 19.39 6.48
N ALA A 150 -8.27 18.93 5.56
CA ALA A 150 -8.52 18.95 4.12
C ALA A 150 -9.43 17.82 3.61
N GLY A 151 -9.83 16.87 4.46
CA GLY A 151 -10.57 15.67 4.05
C GLY A 151 -9.69 14.61 3.36
N ALA A 152 -8.37 14.66 3.60
CA ALA A 152 -7.35 13.77 3.07
C ALA A 152 -6.74 12.88 4.18
N SER A 153 -7.54 12.44 5.15
CA SER A 153 -7.06 11.58 6.24
C SER A 153 -6.49 10.28 5.70
N PRO A 154 -5.23 9.93 5.97
CA PRO A 154 -4.64 8.69 5.51
C PRO A 154 -5.19 7.47 6.27
N ASP A 155 -5.32 6.35 5.55
CA ASP A 155 -5.63 5.04 6.14
C ASP A 155 -4.36 4.29 6.54
N PHE A 156 -3.23 4.60 5.84
CA PHE A 156 -1.91 4.07 6.10
C PHE A 156 -0.90 5.22 6.15
N ILE A 157 0.04 5.14 7.09
CA ILE A 157 1.09 6.15 7.26
C ILE A 157 2.43 5.44 7.29
N GLN A 158 3.21 5.62 6.24
CA GLN A 158 4.57 5.13 6.15
C GLN A 158 5.51 6.17 6.77
N THR A 159 6.19 5.79 7.85
CA THR A 159 7.07 6.68 8.61
C THR A 159 8.52 6.55 8.15
N GLY A 160 8.78 6.99 6.94
CA GLY A 160 10.05 6.92 6.24
C GLY A 160 10.04 5.92 5.08
N ASN A 161 10.75 6.25 3.99
CA ASN A 161 10.87 5.44 2.79
C ASN A 161 12.19 4.65 2.80
N GLU A 162 12.12 3.30 2.64
CA GLU A 162 13.26 2.38 2.54
C GLU A 162 14.34 2.60 3.62
N ILE A 163 13.94 2.58 4.87
CA ILE A 163 14.70 3.08 6.02
C ILE A 163 15.65 2.07 6.67
N SER A 164 16.05 1.02 5.95
CA SER A 164 16.91 -0.02 6.52
C SER A 164 18.28 0.49 7.02
N TYR A 165 18.72 1.61 6.51
CA TYR A 165 19.94 2.31 6.97
C TYR A 165 19.66 3.50 7.92
N GLY A 166 18.43 3.64 8.43
CA GLY A 166 18.01 4.76 9.28
C GLY A 166 17.48 5.95 8.49
N ILE A 167 17.21 7.06 9.18
CA ILE A 167 16.71 8.32 8.63
C ILE A 167 17.49 9.51 9.19
N LEU A 168 17.34 10.67 8.56
CA LEU A 168 17.93 11.95 9.02
C LEU A 168 19.41 11.85 9.27
N TRP A 169 20.17 11.45 8.23
CA TRP A 169 21.61 11.19 8.31
C TRP A 169 22.48 12.44 8.51
N GLY A 170 21.93 13.62 8.38
CA GLY A 170 22.64 14.88 8.32
C GLY A 170 22.60 15.47 6.93
N THR A 171 23.57 16.35 6.60
CA THR A 171 23.61 17.06 5.32
C THR A 171 24.25 16.24 4.20
N LYS A 172 23.75 16.40 2.97
CA LYS A 172 24.35 15.76 1.78
C LYS A 172 25.80 16.17 1.56
N ALA A 173 26.16 17.41 1.91
CA ALA A 173 27.52 17.91 1.82
C ALA A 173 28.51 17.15 2.72
N ALA A 174 28.04 16.63 3.86
CA ALA A 174 28.81 15.84 4.80
C ALA A 174 28.60 14.32 4.61
N ALA A 175 28.26 13.88 3.42
CA ALA A 175 27.87 12.48 3.12
C ALA A 175 28.91 11.45 3.57
N ASN A 176 30.21 11.78 3.53
CA ASN A 176 31.25 10.89 3.99
C ASN A 176 31.30 10.77 5.53
N ASP A 177 30.93 11.82 6.25
CA ASP A 177 30.92 11.85 7.71
C ASP A 177 29.63 11.23 8.27
N ASN A 178 28.57 11.17 7.47
CA ASN A 178 27.25 10.68 7.88
C ASN A 178 27.06 9.15 7.77
N LYS A 179 28.07 8.40 7.34
CA LYS A 179 28.04 6.93 7.36
C LYS A 179 27.78 6.37 8.77
N THR A 180 28.17 7.10 9.80
CA THR A 180 27.91 6.75 11.20
C THR A 180 26.44 6.83 11.58
N ASN A 181 25.64 7.59 10.85
CA ASN A 181 24.20 7.73 11.05
C ASN A 181 23.38 6.62 10.36
N ARG A 182 24.02 5.78 9.56
CA ARG A 182 23.43 4.59 8.95
C ARG A 182 23.29 3.48 9.99
N CYS A 183 22.17 3.40 10.65
CA CYS A 183 21.95 2.52 11.79
C CYS A 183 22.17 1.05 11.45
N TYR A 184 21.82 0.65 10.23
CA TYR A 184 21.78 -0.75 9.84
C TYR A 184 23.18 -1.38 9.64
N THR A 185 24.07 -0.74 8.86
CA THR A 185 25.38 -1.31 8.54
C THR A 185 26.44 -1.00 9.61
N ASN A 186 26.25 0.07 10.33
CA ASN A 186 27.07 0.43 11.46
C ASN A 186 26.33 0.07 12.74
N SER A 187 26.40 -1.18 13.11
CA SER A 187 25.65 -1.79 14.24
C SER A 187 25.97 -1.17 15.62
N SER A 188 26.27 0.13 15.68
CA SER A 188 26.43 0.82 16.93
C SER A 188 25.07 0.94 17.64
N ALA A 189 25.02 0.55 18.90
CA ALA A 189 23.83 0.68 19.72
C ALA A 189 23.29 2.11 19.77
N ALA A 190 24.18 3.11 19.72
CA ALA A 190 23.80 4.52 19.75
C ALA A 190 23.04 4.93 18.47
N ASN A 191 23.49 4.49 17.29
CA ASN A 191 22.80 4.79 16.03
C ASN A 191 21.42 4.15 15.97
N TRP A 192 21.30 2.90 16.42
CA TRP A 192 20.03 2.22 16.51
C TRP A 192 19.08 2.89 17.50
N ALA A 193 19.56 3.27 18.68
CA ALA A 193 18.77 3.98 19.66
C ALA A 193 18.26 5.33 19.12
N ARG A 194 19.13 6.09 18.45
CA ARG A 194 18.78 7.36 17.78
C ARG A 194 17.67 7.14 16.75
N PHE A 195 17.84 6.19 15.85
CA PHE A 195 16.88 5.88 14.80
C PHE A 195 15.51 5.44 15.36
N ILE A 196 15.52 4.49 16.28
CA ILE A 196 14.29 3.98 16.92
C ILE A 196 13.56 5.10 17.67
N ASN A 197 14.29 6.00 18.33
CA ASN A 197 13.69 7.13 19.03
C ASN A 197 13.00 8.11 18.05
N LEU A 198 13.58 8.36 16.88
CA LEU A 198 12.93 9.15 15.84
C LEU A 198 11.62 8.47 15.36
N LEU A 199 11.65 7.17 15.08
CA LEU A 199 10.45 6.43 14.68
C LEU A 199 9.37 6.40 15.78
N LYS A 200 9.76 6.29 17.05
CA LYS A 200 8.82 6.37 18.18
C LYS A 200 8.10 7.72 18.23
N GLN A 201 8.80 8.81 17.96
CA GLN A 201 8.19 10.14 17.93
C GLN A 201 7.26 10.32 16.72
N ALA A 202 7.65 9.85 15.55
CA ALA A 202 6.78 9.84 14.37
C ALA A 202 5.52 8.99 14.63
N GLY A 203 5.68 7.76 15.13
CA GLY A 203 4.58 6.86 15.46
C GLY A 203 3.63 7.44 16.52
N LYS A 204 4.16 8.10 17.55
CA LYS A 204 3.37 8.81 18.55
C LYS A 204 2.48 9.87 17.90
N ALA A 205 3.05 10.71 17.04
CA ALA A 205 2.27 11.73 16.32
C ALA A 205 1.17 11.09 15.45
N CYS A 206 1.46 9.96 14.78
CA CYS A 206 0.47 9.21 13.99
C CYS A 206 -0.70 8.73 14.87
N ARG A 207 -0.41 8.08 16.01
CA ARG A 207 -1.46 7.56 16.89
C ARG A 207 -2.33 8.65 17.52
N GLU A 208 -1.73 9.78 17.88
CA GLU A 208 -2.46 10.90 18.47
C GLU A 208 -3.34 11.65 17.46
N THR A 209 -2.94 11.67 16.17
CA THR A 209 -3.63 12.47 15.15
C THR A 209 -4.54 11.63 14.26
N CYS A 210 -4.13 10.40 13.94
CA CYS A 210 -4.87 9.45 13.09
C CYS A 210 -4.92 8.07 13.75
N PRO A 211 -5.65 7.90 14.88
CA PRO A 211 -5.60 6.67 15.69
C PRO A 211 -6.09 5.42 14.96
N SER A 212 -6.90 5.55 13.92
CA SER A 212 -7.37 4.43 13.09
C SER A 212 -6.42 4.07 11.95
N ALA A 213 -5.48 4.95 11.60
CA ALA A 213 -4.53 4.68 10.53
C ALA A 213 -3.52 3.59 10.94
N LYS A 214 -3.12 2.78 9.96
CA LYS A 214 -2.08 1.76 10.14
C LYS A 214 -0.70 2.35 9.87
N ILE A 215 0.24 2.16 10.79
CA ILE A 215 1.62 2.61 10.62
C ILE A 215 2.42 1.56 9.87
N VAL A 216 3.12 1.97 8.82
CA VAL A 216 3.96 1.12 7.97
C VAL A 216 5.43 1.44 8.23
N ILE A 217 6.24 0.39 8.46
CA ILE A 217 7.71 0.47 8.48
C ILE A 217 8.23 -0.18 7.20
N HIS A 218 8.94 0.58 6.38
CA HIS A 218 9.32 0.21 5.02
C HIS A 218 10.80 -0.19 4.89
N SER A 219 11.06 -1.34 4.28
CA SER A 219 12.41 -1.88 4.02
C SER A 219 12.51 -2.53 2.64
N GLU A 220 13.66 -2.40 2.03
CA GLU A 220 14.04 -2.99 0.73
C GLU A 220 14.86 -4.29 0.88
N ARG A 221 15.00 -4.84 2.09
CA ARG A 221 15.95 -5.94 2.38
C ARG A 221 15.46 -7.33 1.98
N VAL A 222 14.54 -7.44 1.04
CA VAL A 222 14.03 -8.72 0.50
C VAL A 222 15.15 -9.70 0.08
N PRO A 223 16.26 -9.27 -0.60
CA PRO A 223 17.32 -10.21 -1.00
C PRO A 223 18.12 -10.80 0.17
N LYS A 224 18.00 -10.25 1.35
CA LYS A 224 18.78 -10.60 2.54
C LYS A 224 17.88 -10.91 3.74
N PRO A 225 17.16 -12.05 3.76
CA PRO A 225 16.15 -12.33 4.79
C PRO A 225 16.65 -12.27 6.23
N GLY A 226 17.92 -12.68 6.49
CA GLY A 226 18.53 -12.57 7.81
C GLY A 226 18.74 -11.13 8.26
N VAL A 227 19.07 -10.26 7.32
CA VAL A 227 19.23 -8.82 7.53
C VAL A 227 17.87 -8.16 7.75
N LEU A 228 16.88 -8.54 6.95
CA LEU A 228 15.50 -8.08 7.08
C LEU A 228 14.93 -8.44 8.45
N THR A 229 15.15 -9.65 8.92
CA THR A 229 14.68 -10.06 10.26
C THR A 229 15.46 -9.41 11.39
N ASP A 230 16.78 -9.20 11.28
CA ASP A 230 17.52 -8.42 12.28
C ASP A 230 16.94 -7.02 12.44
N PHE A 231 16.59 -6.37 11.32
CA PHE A 231 15.96 -5.05 11.34
C PHE A 231 14.64 -5.05 12.12
N PHE A 232 13.72 -5.97 11.83
CA PHE A 232 12.43 -6.03 12.51
C PHE A 232 12.52 -6.62 13.94
N ASP A 233 13.49 -7.49 14.23
CA ASP A 233 13.78 -7.95 15.59
C ASP A 233 14.19 -6.77 16.49
N ARG A 234 14.98 -5.82 15.97
CA ARG A 234 15.35 -4.59 16.71
C ARG A 234 14.14 -3.71 16.99
N MET A 235 13.21 -3.58 16.01
CA MET A 235 11.95 -2.86 16.22
C MET A 235 11.09 -3.52 17.30
N ARG A 236 10.95 -4.86 17.25
CA ARG A 236 10.23 -5.63 18.26
C ARG A 236 10.86 -5.50 19.66
N ASN A 237 12.17 -5.66 19.76
CA ASN A 237 12.90 -5.58 21.04
C ASN A 237 12.83 -4.18 21.66
N ALA A 238 12.71 -3.14 20.85
CA ALA A 238 12.51 -1.77 21.29
C ALA A 238 11.03 -1.42 21.54
N SER A 239 10.12 -2.37 21.36
CA SER A 239 8.67 -2.16 21.45
C SER A 239 8.19 -0.99 20.57
N LEU A 240 8.71 -0.90 19.34
CA LEU A 240 8.24 0.09 18.38
C LEU A 240 6.79 -0.20 18.02
N ASP A 241 5.94 0.83 18.10
CA ASP A 241 4.53 0.73 17.72
C ASP A 241 4.39 0.94 16.20
N TYR A 242 3.99 -0.12 15.51
CA TYR A 242 3.63 -0.11 14.08
C TYR A 242 2.71 -1.30 13.78
N ASP A 243 2.06 -1.29 12.61
CA ASP A 243 1.07 -2.29 12.23
C ASP A 243 1.52 -3.18 11.07
N ILE A 244 2.29 -2.63 10.13
CA ILE A 244 2.56 -3.24 8.83
C ILE A 244 4.07 -3.23 8.53
N ILE A 245 4.55 -4.35 8.02
CA ILE A 245 5.87 -4.49 7.39
C ILE A 245 5.69 -4.13 5.91
N GLY A 246 6.20 -2.97 5.49
CA GLY A 246 6.26 -2.55 4.09
C GLY A 246 7.54 -3.06 3.42
N LEU A 247 7.42 -3.57 2.20
CA LEU A 247 8.55 -4.06 1.41
C LEU A 247 8.57 -3.43 0.03
N SER A 248 9.75 -3.03 -0.45
CA SER A 248 10.01 -2.87 -1.88
C SER A 248 10.37 -4.21 -2.49
N TYR A 249 9.76 -4.55 -3.64
CA TYR A 249 10.15 -5.70 -4.41
C TYR A 249 10.20 -5.38 -5.91
N TYR A 250 11.42 -5.26 -6.42
CA TYR A 250 11.72 -5.14 -7.84
C TYR A 250 12.64 -6.31 -8.22
N PRO A 251 12.27 -7.20 -9.16
CA PRO A 251 13.10 -8.37 -9.45
C PRO A 251 14.52 -7.99 -9.89
N ASP A 252 14.67 -6.92 -10.65
CA ASP A 252 15.99 -6.42 -11.11
C ASP A 252 16.91 -6.02 -9.94
N HIS A 253 16.36 -5.61 -8.79
CA HIS A 253 17.11 -5.22 -7.58
C HIS A 253 17.12 -6.31 -6.50
N HIS A 254 16.05 -7.10 -6.42
CA HIS A 254 15.79 -7.94 -5.24
C HIS A 254 15.78 -9.44 -5.53
N GLY A 255 16.09 -9.84 -6.78
CA GLY A 255 16.09 -11.24 -7.15
C GLY A 255 14.71 -11.74 -7.61
N ASN A 256 14.62 -13.05 -7.91
CA ASN A 256 13.41 -13.63 -8.47
C ASN A 256 12.29 -13.81 -7.41
N LEU A 257 11.12 -14.31 -7.86
CA LEU A 257 9.97 -14.57 -6.97
C LEU A 257 10.28 -15.63 -5.89
N ALA A 258 11.25 -16.52 -6.08
CA ALA A 258 11.68 -17.45 -5.03
C ALA A 258 12.45 -16.72 -3.91
N THR A 259 13.19 -15.66 -4.24
CA THR A 259 13.82 -14.80 -3.23
C THR A 259 12.76 -14.07 -2.40
N LEU A 260 11.74 -13.49 -3.05
CA LEU A 260 10.60 -12.89 -2.35
C LEU A 260 9.89 -13.90 -1.44
N GLU A 261 9.58 -15.08 -1.96
CA GLU A 261 8.97 -16.19 -1.21
C GLU A 261 9.75 -16.51 0.06
N THR A 262 11.08 -16.58 -0.05
CA THR A 262 11.96 -16.87 1.09
C THR A 262 11.87 -15.75 2.13
N ALA A 263 11.85 -14.49 1.71
CA ALA A 263 11.72 -13.35 2.61
C ALA A 263 10.37 -13.37 3.34
N LEU A 264 9.26 -13.57 2.61
CA LEU A 264 7.92 -13.64 3.17
C LEU A 264 7.80 -14.77 4.21
N LYS A 265 8.19 -15.99 3.86
CA LYS A 265 8.20 -17.13 4.80
C LYS A 265 9.06 -16.88 6.03
N THR A 266 10.19 -16.19 5.85
CA THR A 266 11.07 -15.86 6.97
C THR A 266 10.41 -14.87 7.92
N LEU A 267 9.73 -13.86 7.41
CA LEU A 267 8.97 -12.90 8.22
C LEU A 267 7.78 -13.57 8.93
N GLU A 268 7.03 -14.39 8.24
CA GLU A 268 5.89 -15.15 8.79
C GLU A 268 6.34 -16.07 9.93
N ASN A 269 7.44 -16.82 9.73
CA ASN A 269 8.01 -17.72 10.75
C ASN A 269 8.53 -16.97 12.00
N LYS A 270 8.89 -15.70 11.87
CA LYS A 270 9.29 -14.86 13.00
C LYS A 270 8.12 -14.46 13.90
N GLY A 271 6.89 -14.52 13.39
CA GLY A 271 5.68 -14.26 14.16
C GLY A 271 5.64 -12.86 14.76
N TYR A 272 5.89 -11.83 13.95
CA TYR A 272 5.82 -10.44 14.42
C TYR A 272 4.39 -9.99 14.75
N GLY A 273 3.36 -10.72 14.28
CA GLY A 273 1.96 -10.33 14.44
C GLY A 273 1.62 -9.06 13.65
N LYS A 274 2.28 -8.86 12.52
CA LYS A 274 2.11 -7.72 11.62
C LYS A 274 1.68 -8.20 10.25
N ASP A 275 0.83 -7.41 9.58
CA ASP A 275 0.56 -7.60 8.17
C ASP A 275 1.81 -7.24 7.33
N ILE A 276 1.89 -7.78 6.12
CA ILE A 276 2.94 -7.46 5.15
C ILE A 276 2.30 -6.78 3.96
N MET A 277 2.92 -5.72 3.44
CA MET A 277 2.53 -5.10 2.18
C MET A 277 3.73 -4.94 1.27
N ILE A 278 3.57 -5.25 -0.01
CA ILE A 278 4.49 -4.81 -1.06
C ILE A 278 4.09 -3.38 -1.41
N VAL A 279 4.76 -2.41 -0.79
CA VAL A 279 4.43 -0.99 -0.94
C VAL A 279 5.05 -0.36 -2.17
N GLU A 280 6.01 -1.06 -2.79
CA GLU A 280 6.59 -0.73 -4.08
C GLU A 280 6.94 -1.97 -4.89
N THR A 281 6.53 -1.98 -6.16
CA THR A 281 6.95 -2.97 -7.16
C THR A 281 6.86 -2.38 -8.57
N GLY A 282 7.52 -3.03 -9.51
CA GLY A 282 7.45 -2.68 -10.91
C GLY A 282 8.28 -3.65 -11.77
N TYR A 283 7.99 -3.69 -13.05
CA TYR A 283 8.75 -4.44 -14.05
C TYR A 283 8.69 -3.74 -15.42
N GLY A 284 9.82 -3.70 -16.11
CA GLY A 284 9.93 -3.01 -17.40
C GLY A 284 9.18 -3.74 -18.53
N TYR A 285 8.54 -2.97 -19.41
CA TYR A 285 7.91 -3.52 -20.61
C TYR A 285 8.76 -3.30 -21.89
N LYS A 286 9.80 -2.46 -21.86
CA LYS A 286 10.60 -2.10 -23.03
C LYS A 286 12.10 -2.17 -22.81
N TRP A 287 12.58 -1.73 -21.65
CA TRP A 287 13.97 -1.90 -21.21
C TRP A 287 13.98 -2.18 -19.71
N SER A 288 15.05 -2.82 -19.23
CA SER A 288 15.22 -3.08 -17.81
C SER A 288 15.32 -1.76 -17.05
N ILE A 289 14.73 -1.73 -15.85
CA ILE A 289 14.99 -0.64 -14.91
C ILE A 289 16.43 -0.64 -14.40
N GLY A 290 17.16 -1.72 -14.69
CA GLY A 290 18.61 -1.83 -14.50
C GLY A 290 18.99 -2.14 -13.05
N SER A 291 19.71 -3.23 -12.82
CA SER A 291 20.37 -3.54 -11.56
C SER A 291 21.18 -4.83 -11.61
N GLU A 292 21.33 -5.50 -10.46
CA GLU A 292 22.15 -6.70 -10.26
C GLU A 292 21.61 -7.93 -10.98
N TYR A 293 20.27 -8.00 -11.23
CA TYR A 293 19.62 -9.19 -11.77
C TYR A 293 18.97 -8.92 -13.13
N ASN A 294 18.89 -9.96 -13.96
CA ASN A 294 18.23 -9.91 -15.26
C ASN A 294 17.29 -11.11 -15.42
N TYR A 295 16.01 -10.83 -15.58
CA TYR A 295 14.97 -11.84 -15.76
C TYR A 295 14.31 -11.80 -17.14
N THR A 296 14.92 -11.16 -18.12
CA THR A 296 14.36 -11.02 -19.47
C THR A 296 14.17 -12.36 -20.18
N GLY A 297 14.88 -13.41 -19.77
CA GLY A 297 14.68 -14.79 -20.24
C GLY A 297 13.38 -15.42 -19.74
N THR A 298 12.88 -15.00 -18.55
CA THR A 298 11.62 -15.48 -17.95
C THR A 298 10.46 -14.54 -18.29
N TYR A 299 10.72 -13.25 -18.22
CA TYR A 299 9.78 -12.17 -18.49
C TYR A 299 10.40 -11.24 -19.56
N PRO A 300 10.20 -11.50 -20.85
CA PRO A 300 10.71 -10.63 -21.92
C PRO A 300 10.27 -9.20 -21.71
N LEU A 301 11.16 -8.24 -22.05
CA LEU A 301 10.83 -6.80 -21.98
C LEU A 301 9.79 -6.46 -23.06
N SER A 302 8.54 -6.67 -22.73
CA SER A 302 7.37 -6.49 -23.55
C SER A 302 6.14 -6.30 -22.67
N GLU A 303 5.04 -5.84 -23.25
CA GLU A 303 3.75 -5.76 -22.55
C GLU A 303 3.35 -7.12 -21.95
N GLU A 304 3.49 -8.20 -22.71
CA GLU A 304 3.17 -9.56 -22.24
C GLU A 304 4.12 -10.04 -21.15
N GLY A 305 5.42 -9.72 -21.23
CA GLY A 305 6.37 -10.08 -20.17
C GLY A 305 6.09 -9.33 -18.87
N GLN A 306 5.73 -8.03 -18.95
CA GLN A 306 5.28 -7.25 -17.78
C GLN A 306 3.99 -7.83 -17.19
N ARG A 307 3.01 -8.16 -18.04
CA ARG A 307 1.76 -8.80 -17.62
C ARG A 307 2.02 -10.12 -16.90
N LYS A 308 2.86 -10.99 -17.52
CA LYS A 308 3.20 -12.29 -16.94
C LYS A 308 3.90 -12.15 -15.59
N PHE A 309 4.87 -11.24 -15.46
CA PHE A 309 5.50 -10.94 -14.17
C PHE A 309 4.46 -10.53 -13.13
N THR A 310 3.54 -9.63 -13.48
CA THR A 310 2.50 -9.15 -12.58
C THR A 310 1.59 -10.28 -12.12
N ALA A 311 1.17 -11.15 -13.04
CA ALA A 311 0.32 -12.31 -12.71
C ALA A 311 1.05 -13.31 -11.78
N ASP A 312 2.30 -13.67 -12.11
CA ASP A 312 3.11 -14.61 -11.31
C ASP A 312 3.42 -14.01 -9.90
N LEU A 313 3.66 -12.70 -9.81
CA LEU A 313 3.82 -12.01 -8.52
C LEU A 313 2.54 -12.09 -7.69
N ILE A 314 1.38 -11.80 -8.28
CA ILE A 314 0.09 -11.85 -7.59
C ILE A 314 -0.24 -13.27 -7.12
N GLU A 315 -0.03 -14.28 -7.96
CA GLU A 315 -0.19 -15.68 -7.58
C GLU A 315 0.68 -16.02 -6.36
N LYS A 316 1.96 -15.60 -6.38
CA LYS A 316 2.88 -15.76 -5.26
C LYS A 316 2.36 -15.11 -3.99
N LEU A 317 1.97 -13.84 -4.05
CA LEU A 317 1.48 -13.08 -2.90
C LEU A 317 0.15 -13.61 -2.36
N ASN A 318 -0.73 -14.10 -3.21
CA ASN A 318 -2.01 -14.69 -2.80
C ASN A 318 -1.83 -16.01 -2.02
N GLY A 319 -0.68 -16.67 -2.15
CA GLY A 319 -0.29 -17.82 -1.32
C GLY A 319 0.02 -17.47 0.15
N HIS A 320 0.09 -16.19 0.51
CA HIS A 320 0.45 -15.70 1.84
C HIS A 320 -0.69 -14.92 2.47
N THR A 321 -1.37 -15.48 3.47
CA THR A 321 -2.54 -14.85 4.12
C THR A 321 -2.20 -13.56 4.86
N GLY A 322 -0.95 -13.42 5.31
CA GLY A 322 -0.44 -12.20 5.98
C GLY A 322 -0.06 -11.08 5.01
N VAL A 323 -0.07 -11.32 3.68
CA VAL A 323 0.22 -10.28 2.68
C VAL A 323 -1.07 -9.58 2.29
N THR A 324 -1.22 -8.33 2.71
CA THR A 324 -2.45 -7.55 2.62
C THR A 324 -2.38 -6.35 1.67
N GLY A 325 -1.22 -6.07 1.06
CA GLY A 325 -1.07 -4.92 0.17
C GLY A 325 -0.13 -5.15 -1.01
N LEU A 326 -0.47 -4.55 -2.16
CA LEU A 326 0.35 -4.53 -3.38
C LEU A 326 0.22 -3.18 -4.07
N PHE A 327 1.32 -2.42 -4.18
CA PHE A 327 1.36 -1.10 -4.79
C PHE A 327 2.39 -1.05 -5.90
N TRP A 328 1.93 -0.73 -7.11
CA TRP A 328 2.79 -0.52 -8.26
C TRP A 328 3.44 0.86 -8.19
N TRP A 329 4.75 0.94 -8.48
CA TRP A 329 5.48 2.19 -8.51
C TRP A 329 5.21 2.95 -9.81
N TRP A 330 4.62 4.13 -9.72
CA TRP A 330 4.26 5.03 -10.82
C TRP A 330 3.44 4.37 -11.94
N PRO A 331 2.28 3.79 -11.65
CA PRO A 331 1.42 3.19 -12.66
C PRO A 331 0.97 4.22 -13.71
N GLU A 332 0.88 5.50 -13.34
CA GLU A 332 0.38 6.61 -14.13
C GLU A 332 1.43 7.22 -15.07
N ASP A 333 2.72 6.92 -14.91
CA ASP A 333 3.77 7.46 -15.76
C ASP A 333 3.54 7.07 -17.22
N ASN A 334 3.58 8.04 -18.12
CA ASN A 334 3.34 7.84 -19.54
C ASN A 334 4.49 8.32 -20.44
N GLY A 335 5.65 8.59 -19.84
CA GLY A 335 6.85 9.04 -20.57
C GLY A 335 6.78 10.49 -21.06
N MET A 336 5.88 11.32 -20.57
CA MET A 336 5.85 12.75 -20.90
C MET A 336 7.16 13.41 -20.44
N LYS A 337 7.98 13.89 -21.40
CA LYS A 337 9.34 14.37 -21.14
C LYS A 337 9.44 15.54 -20.16
N GLN A 338 8.40 16.35 -20.04
CA GLN A 338 8.36 17.47 -19.10
C GLN A 338 8.27 17.01 -17.65
N VAL A 339 7.80 15.78 -17.44
CA VAL A 339 7.42 15.22 -16.13
C VAL A 339 8.17 13.93 -15.82
N THR A 340 8.53 13.15 -16.85
CA THR A 340 9.07 11.78 -16.69
C THR A 340 10.36 11.73 -15.91
N SER A 341 10.50 10.69 -15.10
CA SER A 341 11.69 10.38 -14.33
C SER A 341 12.63 9.38 -15.01
N GLY A 342 12.23 8.69 -16.03
CA GLY A 342 12.94 7.54 -16.59
C GLY A 342 12.36 6.18 -16.15
N TRP A 343 11.40 6.15 -15.23
CA TRP A 343 10.70 4.94 -14.81
C TRP A 343 9.50 4.58 -15.71
N TRP A 344 9.18 5.40 -16.70
CA TRP A 344 8.05 5.19 -17.59
C TRP A 344 8.05 3.85 -18.34
N ASN A 345 9.20 3.19 -18.46
CA ASN A 345 9.31 1.83 -19.00
C ASN A 345 8.74 0.74 -18.07
N ALA A 346 8.52 1.05 -16.83
CA ALA A 346 7.90 0.16 -15.85
C ALA A 346 6.48 0.59 -15.48
N ALA A 347 6.00 1.71 -16.03
CA ALA A 347 4.63 2.20 -15.86
C ALA A 347 3.58 1.29 -16.51
N LEU A 348 2.32 1.60 -16.28
CA LEU A 348 1.20 0.80 -16.78
C LEU A 348 0.43 1.43 -17.93
N TYR A 349 1.01 2.48 -18.55
CA TYR A 349 0.43 3.18 -19.71
C TYR A 349 1.41 3.28 -20.88
N ASP A 350 0.90 3.09 -22.07
CA ASP A 350 1.64 3.35 -23.31
C ASP A 350 1.71 4.86 -23.59
N HIS A 351 2.92 5.38 -23.67
CA HIS A 351 3.15 6.82 -23.83
C HIS A 351 2.72 7.40 -25.19
N ASN A 352 2.57 6.57 -26.22
CA ASN A 352 2.16 7.02 -27.55
C ASN A 352 0.64 7.05 -27.70
N THR A 353 -0.03 6.07 -27.11
CA THR A 353 -1.48 5.89 -27.27
C THR A 353 -2.28 6.36 -26.07
N GLY A 354 -1.66 6.48 -24.88
CA GLY A 354 -2.32 6.74 -23.62
C GLY A 354 -3.19 5.58 -23.12
N LYS A 355 -3.08 4.39 -23.74
CA LYS A 355 -3.82 3.20 -23.32
C LYS A 355 -3.08 2.45 -22.24
N PRO A 356 -3.80 1.80 -21.30
CA PRO A 356 -3.16 0.97 -20.28
C PRO A 356 -2.62 -0.32 -20.89
N TYR A 357 -1.49 -0.78 -20.34
CA TYR A 357 -0.94 -2.10 -20.60
C TYR A 357 -1.75 -3.19 -19.88
N ALA A 358 -1.65 -4.42 -20.36
CA ALA A 358 -2.37 -5.56 -19.82
C ALA A 358 -2.06 -5.85 -18.35
N ALA A 359 -0.86 -5.51 -17.88
CA ALA A 359 -0.45 -5.64 -16.47
C ALA A 359 -1.35 -4.84 -15.51
N LEU A 360 -1.92 -3.69 -15.92
CA LEU A 360 -2.86 -2.93 -15.10
C LEU A 360 -4.07 -3.79 -14.71
N TYR A 361 -4.58 -4.56 -15.65
CA TYR A 361 -5.77 -5.39 -15.44
C TYR A 361 -5.51 -6.66 -14.62
N GLU A 362 -4.24 -7.07 -14.47
CA GLU A 362 -3.87 -8.17 -13.59
C GLU A 362 -3.95 -7.78 -12.11
N LEU A 363 -3.72 -6.50 -11.77
CA LEU A 363 -3.63 -6.04 -10.38
C LEU A 363 -4.86 -6.37 -9.54
N LYS A 364 -6.05 -6.34 -10.13
CA LYS A 364 -7.31 -6.70 -9.44
C LYS A 364 -7.32 -8.13 -8.90
N ASN A 365 -6.52 -9.05 -9.48
CA ASN A 365 -6.46 -10.46 -9.08
C ASN A 365 -5.75 -10.66 -7.73
N PHE A 366 -5.10 -9.62 -7.18
CA PHE A 366 -4.53 -9.65 -5.83
C PHE A 366 -5.58 -9.56 -4.72
N ARG A 367 -6.79 -9.12 -5.03
CA ARG A 367 -7.88 -9.02 -4.05
C ARG A 367 -8.40 -10.42 -3.70
N ASN A 368 -8.69 -10.63 -2.41
CA ASN A 368 -9.45 -11.81 -2.00
C ASN A 368 -10.90 -11.64 -2.44
N ASP A 369 -11.23 -12.16 -3.59
CA ASP A 369 -12.63 -12.45 -3.95
C ASP A 369 -13.09 -13.79 -3.34
N ASP A 370 -12.38 -14.27 -2.28
CA ASP A 370 -12.76 -15.45 -1.51
C ASP A 370 -14.02 -15.25 -0.65
N THR A 371 -14.82 -14.23 -0.95
CA THR A 371 -16.21 -14.22 -0.48
C THR A 371 -17.10 -15.15 -1.29
N GLY A 372 -16.56 -16.01 -2.17
CA GLY A 372 -17.37 -16.92 -2.97
C GLY A 372 -18.51 -16.23 -3.76
N VAL A 373 -18.51 -14.93 -3.76
CA VAL A 373 -19.31 -14.08 -4.60
C VAL A 373 -18.37 -13.58 -5.67
N ASP A 374 -18.19 -14.35 -6.74
CA ASP A 374 -17.97 -13.72 -8.02
C ASP A 374 -18.78 -12.42 -8.01
N ASN A 375 -18.20 -11.31 -8.48
CA ASN A 375 -18.99 -10.24 -9.08
C ASN A 375 -19.66 -10.78 -10.35
N LEU A 376 -20.36 -11.87 -10.23
CA LEU A 376 -21.62 -12.01 -10.88
C LEU A 376 -22.35 -10.73 -10.45
N GLN A 377 -22.38 -9.77 -11.34
CA GLN A 377 -23.51 -8.87 -11.43
C GLN A 377 -24.72 -9.79 -11.22
N LEU A 378 -25.05 -10.02 -9.93
CA LEU A 378 -26.31 -10.59 -9.56
C LEU A 378 -27.27 -9.55 -10.12
N THR A 379 -27.70 -9.76 -11.35
CA THR A 379 -28.99 -9.33 -11.77
C THR A 379 -29.89 -10.05 -10.78
N ILE A 380 -30.05 -9.44 -9.59
CA ILE A 380 -31.07 -9.85 -8.65
C ILE A 380 -32.29 -9.65 -9.47
N ASP A 381 -32.81 -10.77 -9.98
CA ASP A 381 -34.15 -10.75 -10.53
C ASP A 381 -35.03 -10.30 -9.37
N ASN A 382 -35.41 -9.03 -9.40
CA ASN A 382 -36.17 -8.39 -8.33
C ASN A 382 -37.51 -9.09 -8.08
N SER A 383 -37.85 -10.04 -8.90
CA SER A 383 -39.03 -10.91 -8.76
C SER A 383 -38.79 -12.18 -7.90
N GLN A 384 -37.48 -12.51 -7.63
CA GLN A 384 -37.13 -13.74 -6.91
C GLN A 384 -36.83 -13.49 -5.42
N TRP A 385 -37.04 -14.54 -4.63
CA TRP A 385 -36.70 -14.57 -3.21
C TRP A 385 -35.41 -15.37 -2.98
N TYR A 386 -34.59 -14.89 -2.09
CA TYR A 386 -33.30 -15.52 -1.75
C TYR A 386 -33.22 -15.74 -0.23
N THR A 387 -32.56 -16.82 0.18
CA THR A 387 -32.13 -16.99 1.58
C THR A 387 -31.03 -15.96 1.93
N LEU A 388 -30.74 -15.75 3.20
CA LEU A 388 -29.59 -14.93 3.62
C LEU A 388 -28.24 -15.47 3.12
N GLY A 389 -28.18 -16.76 2.78
CA GLY A 389 -27.00 -17.39 2.16
C GLY A 389 -26.98 -17.30 0.63
N GLY A 390 -27.81 -16.46 0.00
CA GLY A 390 -27.82 -16.22 -1.45
C GLY A 390 -28.52 -17.31 -2.31
N ASN A 391 -29.07 -18.37 -1.71
CA ASN A 391 -29.76 -19.43 -2.47
C ASN A 391 -31.14 -18.95 -2.93
N VAL A 392 -31.40 -19.14 -4.22
CA VAL A 392 -32.73 -18.84 -4.81
C VAL A 392 -33.78 -19.78 -4.24
N LEU A 393 -34.85 -19.21 -3.72
CA LEU A 393 -36.02 -20.00 -3.32
C LEU A 393 -36.90 -20.27 -4.56
N ARG A 394 -36.98 -21.51 -4.98
CA ARG A 394 -37.90 -21.94 -6.04
C ARG A 394 -39.26 -22.28 -5.40
N PRO A 395 -40.30 -21.47 -5.57
CA PRO A 395 -41.61 -21.80 -5.05
C PRO A 395 -42.19 -23.00 -5.81
N SER A 396 -42.85 -23.87 -5.09
CA SER A 396 -43.50 -25.03 -5.68
C SER A 396 -44.87 -24.71 -6.30
N SER A 397 -45.31 -23.47 -6.30
CA SER A 397 -46.61 -23.01 -6.86
C SER A 397 -46.56 -21.50 -7.13
N SER A 398 -47.55 -20.98 -7.82
CA SER A 398 -47.71 -19.62 -8.36
C SER A 398 -47.70 -18.45 -7.33
N ASN A 399 -47.45 -18.70 -6.07
CA ASN A 399 -47.30 -17.67 -5.05
C ASN A 399 -45.84 -17.43 -4.73
N LEU A 400 -45.34 -16.30 -5.18
CA LEU A 400 -43.95 -15.88 -5.14
C LEU A 400 -43.37 -15.53 -3.74
N ARG A 401 -44.07 -15.84 -2.64
CA ARG A 401 -43.60 -15.54 -1.27
C ARG A 401 -43.21 -16.81 -0.52
N PRO A 402 -42.10 -16.82 0.24
CA PRO A 402 -41.76 -17.96 1.09
C PRO A 402 -42.88 -18.29 2.07
N SER A 403 -43.23 -19.58 2.17
CA SER A 403 -44.25 -20.07 3.09
C SER A 403 -43.73 -20.28 4.53
N THR A 404 -42.42 -20.29 4.71
CA THR A 404 -41.81 -20.49 6.01
C THR A 404 -41.42 -19.14 6.64
N LYS A 405 -41.64 -19.02 7.96
CA LYS A 405 -41.23 -17.85 8.72
C LYS A 405 -39.70 -17.72 8.68
N GLY A 406 -39.21 -16.55 8.42
CA GLY A 406 -37.76 -16.34 8.33
C GLY A 406 -37.38 -14.97 7.77
N ILE A 407 -36.08 -14.78 7.58
CA ILE A 407 -35.52 -13.57 6.97
C ILE A 407 -35.00 -13.92 5.58
N TYR A 408 -35.44 -13.14 4.60
CA TYR A 408 -35.16 -13.37 3.17
C TYR A 408 -34.68 -12.07 2.50
N ILE A 409 -34.18 -12.18 1.30
CA ILE A 409 -33.84 -11.04 0.43
C ILE A 409 -34.83 -11.08 -0.76
N HIS A 410 -35.50 -9.95 -0.99
CA HIS A 410 -36.37 -9.75 -2.13
C HIS A 410 -36.31 -8.31 -2.60
N GLY A 411 -36.17 -8.09 -3.90
CA GLY A 411 -35.94 -6.76 -4.46
C GLY A 411 -34.72 -6.05 -3.89
N GLY A 412 -33.65 -6.78 -3.59
CA GLY A 412 -32.43 -6.24 -2.98
C GLY A 412 -32.58 -5.82 -1.51
N ARG A 413 -33.72 -6.11 -0.86
CA ARG A 413 -33.99 -5.70 0.54
C ARG A 413 -34.20 -6.90 1.44
N LYS A 414 -33.83 -6.76 2.70
CA LYS A 414 -34.11 -7.75 3.74
C LYS A 414 -35.59 -7.71 4.12
N VAL A 415 -36.29 -8.85 4.00
CA VAL A 415 -37.72 -9.00 4.30
C VAL A 415 -37.92 -10.05 5.38
N ILE A 416 -38.73 -9.73 6.39
CA ILE A 416 -39.12 -10.67 7.43
C ILE A 416 -40.46 -11.26 7.05
N VAL A 417 -40.53 -12.59 6.89
CA VAL A 417 -41.75 -13.34 6.72
C VAL A 417 -42.18 -13.86 8.09
N LYS A 418 -43.30 -13.35 8.63
CA LYS A 418 -43.80 -13.67 9.96
C LYS A 418 -44.73 -14.91 9.92
#